data_ef6eb2c65220e5ebb79d64f772ebc5ce
#
_entry.id   ef6eb2c65220e5ebb79d64f772ebc5ce
#
_cell.length_a   1.000
_cell.length_b   1.000
_cell.length_c   1.000
_cell.angle_alpha   90.00
_cell.angle_beta   90.00
_cell.angle_gamma   90.00
#
_symmetry.space_group_name_H-M   'P 1'
#
loop_
_entity.id
_entity.type
_entity.pdbx_description
1 polymer ?
#
loop_
_entity_poly.entity_id
_entity_poly.type
_entity_poly.pdbx_seq_one_letter_code
_entity_poly.pdbx_strand_id
1 'polypeptide(L)'
;GDDCRVLMVRHGDEDIAGVMSFYFRDEVLPYYGGSRPVARRLKGNDFMYWELMRRSGETGVRLFDFGRSKKGTGAYSFKKNWGFEPEPLHYQYHLVKAKAVPEVNPMNPKYQLFIRAWKRLPLPVANFLGPFLARSLG
;
A
#
# COMPACT_ATOMS: atom_id res chain seq x y z
N GLY A 1 -2.84 0.48 -19.92
CA GLY A 1 -3.51 -0.72 -20.45
C GLY A 1 -4.48 -1.29 -19.41
N ASP A 2 -5.18 -2.33 -19.74
CA ASP A 2 -6.23 -2.89 -18.89
C ASP A 2 -5.71 -3.61 -17.64
N ASP A 3 -4.40 -3.90 -17.63
CA ASP A 3 -3.73 -4.58 -16.53
C ASP A 3 -3.44 -3.67 -15.32
N CYS A 4 -3.68 -2.36 -15.44
CA CYS A 4 -3.53 -1.40 -14.34
C CYS A 4 -4.71 -0.45 -14.30
N ARG A 5 -5.42 -0.43 -13.16
CA ARG A 5 -6.62 0.39 -12.96
C ARG A 5 -6.51 1.19 -11.66
N VAL A 6 -7.10 2.38 -11.68
CA VAL A 6 -7.21 3.23 -10.49
C VAL A 6 -8.67 3.36 -10.10
N LEU A 7 -9.00 2.96 -8.87
CA LEU A 7 -10.31 3.17 -8.26
C LEU A 7 -10.22 4.38 -7.33
N MET A 8 -11.08 5.37 -7.54
CA MET A 8 -11.20 6.56 -6.70
C MET A 8 -12.50 6.52 -5.90
N VAL A 9 -12.43 6.91 -4.64
CA VAL A 9 -13.58 7.10 -3.76
C VAL A 9 -13.81 8.58 -3.56
N ARG A 10 -15.02 9.03 -3.88
CA ARG A 10 -15.44 10.44 -3.76
C ARG A 10 -16.49 10.59 -2.66
N HIS A 11 -16.47 11.73 -2.00
CA HIS A 11 -17.52 12.17 -1.09
C HIS A 11 -17.91 13.60 -1.48
N GLY A 12 -19.12 13.77 -2.04
CA GLY A 12 -19.46 14.98 -2.75
C GLY A 12 -18.52 15.21 -3.94
N ASP A 13 -17.92 16.38 -4.01
CA ASP A 13 -16.99 16.76 -5.07
C ASP A 13 -15.52 16.47 -4.75
N GLU A 14 -15.24 15.88 -3.58
CA GLU A 14 -13.87 15.61 -3.15
C GLU A 14 -13.46 14.14 -3.31
N ASP A 15 -12.28 13.90 -3.91
CA ASP A 15 -11.63 12.60 -3.88
C ASP A 15 -11.00 12.38 -2.51
N ILE A 16 -11.46 11.35 -1.79
CA ILE A 16 -11.06 11.08 -0.39
C ILE A 16 -10.15 9.87 -0.24
N ALA A 17 -10.21 8.91 -1.16
CA ALA A 17 -9.31 7.75 -1.19
C ALA A 17 -9.15 7.26 -2.63
N GLY A 18 -8.05 6.52 -2.87
CA GLY A 18 -7.82 5.89 -4.16
C GLY A 18 -6.86 4.72 -4.04
N VAL A 19 -7.02 3.74 -4.91
CA VAL A 19 -6.14 2.58 -4.99
C VAL A 19 -5.80 2.28 -6.45
N MET A 20 -4.52 2.07 -6.72
CA MET A 20 -4.02 1.57 -7.99
C MET A 20 -3.79 0.08 -7.87
N SER A 21 -4.41 -0.68 -8.76
CA SER A 21 -4.39 -2.13 -8.75
C SER A 21 -3.86 -2.68 -10.04
N PHE A 22 -3.07 -3.74 -9.95
CA PHE A 22 -2.61 -4.51 -11.09
C PHE A 22 -3.46 -5.76 -11.24
N TYR A 23 -3.76 -6.12 -12.49
CA TYR A 23 -4.52 -7.29 -12.87
C TYR A 23 -3.64 -8.20 -13.69
N PHE A 24 -3.59 -9.47 -13.34
CA PHE A 24 -2.86 -10.46 -14.10
C PHE A 24 -3.62 -11.80 -14.08
N ARG A 25 -4.05 -12.28 -15.24
CA ARG A 25 -4.91 -13.46 -15.37
C ARG A 25 -6.21 -13.28 -14.55
N ASP A 26 -6.43 -14.13 -13.55
CA ASP A 26 -7.59 -14.13 -12.65
C ASP A 26 -7.27 -13.55 -11.26
N GLU A 27 -6.19 -12.75 -11.17
CA GLU A 27 -5.70 -12.15 -9.92
C GLU A 27 -5.76 -10.62 -9.98
N VAL A 28 -6.07 -9.98 -8.85
CA VAL A 28 -5.93 -8.54 -8.63
C VAL A 28 -5.06 -8.26 -7.41
N LEU A 29 -4.09 -7.37 -7.60
CA LEU A 29 -3.19 -6.89 -6.55
C LEU A 29 -3.37 -5.38 -6.36
N PRO A 30 -4.06 -4.90 -5.31
CA PRO A 30 -4.06 -3.50 -4.91
C PRO A 30 -2.69 -3.10 -4.37
N TYR A 31 -1.91 -2.40 -5.18
CA TYR A 31 -0.50 -2.16 -4.91
C TYR A 31 -0.24 -0.84 -4.20
N TYR A 32 -0.80 0.26 -4.71
CA TYR A 32 -0.68 1.58 -4.10
C TYR A 32 -2.04 2.08 -3.66
N GLY A 33 -2.18 2.34 -2.36
CA GLY A 33 -3.38 2.96 -1.79
C GLY A 33 -3.03 4.25 -1.06
N GLY A 34 -3.91 5.25 -1.20
CA GLY A 34 -3.80 6.52 -0.50
C GLY A 34 -5.16 7.04 -0.06
N SER A 35 -5.17 7.78 1.04
CA SER A 35 -6.41 8.38 1.53
C SER A 35 -6.16 9.67 2.30
N ARG A 36 -7.12 10.59 2.21
CA ARG A 36 -7.15 11.81 3.02
C ARG A 36 -7.61 11.47 4.45
N PRO A 37 -7.28 12.29 5.46
CA PRO A 37 -7.71 12.04 6.84
C PRO A 37 -9.23 11.87 7.02
N VAL A 38 -10.04 12.57 6.21
CA VAL A 38 -11.50 12.48 6.22
C VAL A 38 -12.01 11.07 5.88
N ALA A 39 -11.31 10.33 5.03
CA ALA A 39 -11.69 8.98 4.65
C ALA A 39 -11.76 8.02 5.85
N ARG A 40 -10.95 8.23 6.90
CA ARG A 40 -11.00 7.41 8.12
C ARG A 40 -12.35 7.54 8.83
N ARG A 41 -12.87 8.76 8.96
CA ARG A 41 -14.16 9.00 9.60
C ARG A 41 -15.33 8.44 8.81
N LEU A 42 -15.20 8.48 7.48
CA LEU A 42 -16.23 8.03 6.53
C LEU A 42 -16.09 6.54 6.15
N LYS A 43 -15.15 5.80 6.76
CA LYS A 43 -14.85 4.40 6.38
C LYS A 43 -14.50 4.25 4.89
N GLY A 44 -13.93 5.30 4.28
CA GLY A 44 -13.63 5.35 2.85
C GLY A 44 -12.63 4.29 2.39
N ASN A 45 -11.68 3.90 3.26
CA ASN A 45 -10.75 2.82 2.93
C ASN A 45 -11.45 1.45 2.90
N ASP A 46 -12.34 1.18 3.86
CA ASP A 46 -13.11 -0.06 3.89
C ASP A 46 -14.02 -0.14 2.66
N PHE A 47 -14.72 0.95 2.34
CA PHE A 47 -15.55 1.04 1.14
C PHE A 47 -14.73 0.83 -0.14
N MET A 48 -13.54 1.44 -0.23
CA MET A 48 -12.65 1.33 -1.38
C MET A 48 -12.25 -0.12 -1.67
N TYR A 49 -11.81 -0.85 -0.64
CA TYR A 49 -11.42 -2.25 -0.79
C TYR A 49 -12.62 -3.16 -1.06
N TRP A 50 -13.75 -2.91 -0.39
CA TRP A 50 -14.99 -3.64 -0.66
C TRP A 50 -15.44 -3.47 -2.12
N GLU A 51 -15.47 -2.23 -2.62
CA GLU A 51 -15.87 -1.95 -4.00
C GLU A 51 -14.88 -2.52 -5.02
N LEU A 52 -13.58 -2.50 -4.72
CA LEU A 52 -12.57 -3.14 -5.55
C LEU A 52 -12.80 -4.66 -5.64
N MET A 53 -13.05 -5.34 -4.52
CA MET A 53 -13.36 -6.76 -4.50
C MET A 53 -14.62 -7.08 -5.29
N ARG A 54 -15.69 -6.30 -5.07
CA ARG A 54 -16.96 -6.47 -5.78
C ARG A 54 -16.77 -6.39 -7.28
N ARG A 55 -16.14 -5.30 -7.78
CA ARG A 55 -15.89 -5.12 -9.22
C ARG A 55 -14.96 -6.18 -9.80
N SER A 56 -13.95 -6.57 -9.05
CA SER A 56 -13.03 -7.62 -9.49
C SER A 56 -13.76 -8.96 -9.64
N GLY A 57 -14.60 -9.34 -8.68
CA GLY A 57 -15.42 -10.55 -8.78
C GLY A 57 -16.38 -10.55 -9.97
N GLU A 58 -16.98 -9.40 -10.29
CA GLU A 58 -17.87 -9.25 -11.46
C GLU A 58 -17.13 -9.39 -12.80
N THR A 59 -15.84 -9.13 -12.83
CA THR A 59 -14.99 -9.27 -14.04
C THR A 59 -14.27 -10.62 -14.13
N GLY A 60 -14.61 -11.58 -13.25
CA GLY A 60 -14.07 -12.93 -13.29
C GLY A 60 -12.74 -13.13 -12.55
N VAL A 61 -12.30 -12.13 -11.76
CA VAL A 61 -11.15 -12.27 -10.86
C VAL A 61 -11.50 -13.27 -9.76
N ARG A 62 -10.62 -14.25 -9.53
CA ARG A 62 -10.80 -15.33 -8.55
C ARG A 62 -9.91 -15.16 -7.32
N LEU A 63 -8.80 -14.44 -7.45
CA LEU A 63 -7.84 -14.22 -6.39
C LEU A 63 -7.67 -12.71 -6.12
N PHE A 64 -7.89 -12.32 -4.88
CA PHE A 64 -7.61 -10.98 -4.39
C PHE A 64 -6.38 -11.02 -3.48
N ASP A 65 -5.22 -10.62 -4.03
CA ASP A 65 -3.97 -10.60 -3.28
C ASP A 65 -3.81 -9.26 -2.56
N PHE A 66 -3.89 -9.28 -1.24
CA PHE A 66 -3.64 -8.09 -0.42
C PHE A 66 -2.16 -7.64 -0.41
N GLY A 67 -1.27 -8.39 -1.03
CA GLY A 67 0.16 -8.16 -0.99
C GLY A 67 0.75 -8.31 0.41
N ARG A 68 2.04 -8.13 0.51
CA ARG A 68 2.78 -8.32 1.76
C ARG A 68 2.55 -7.19 2.77
N SER A 69 2.63 -7.54 4.05
CA SER A 69 2.60 -6.59 5.17
C SER A 69 3.51 -7.06 6.29
N LYS A 70 4.16 -6.11 6.98
CA LYS A 70 4.92 -6.46 8.18
C LYS A 70 3.98 -6.66 9.35
N LYS A 71 4.19 -7.74 10.13
CA LYS A 71 3.49 -7.97 11.40
C LYS A 71 3.63 -6.74 12.31
N GLY A 72 2.57 -6.41 13.04
CA GLY A 72 2.55 -5.26 13.97
C GLY A 72 2.36 -3.89 13.31
N THR A 73 2.12 -3.82 11.99
CA THR A 73 1.80 -2.57 11.30
C THR A 73 0.29 -2.36 11.17
N GLY A 74 -0.14 -1.10 11.02
CA GLY A 74 -1.55 -0.77 10.75
C GLY A 74 -2.09 -1.42 9.47
N ALA A 75 -1.26 -1.56 8.44
CA ALA A 75 -1.62 -2.26 7.22
C ALA A 75 -1.89 -3.75 7.45
N TYR A 76 -1.08 -4.41 8.29
CA TYR A 76 -1.30 -5.79 8.68
C TYR A 76 -2.64 -5.95 9.43
N SER A 77 -2.89 -5.09 10.43
CA SER A 77 -4.12 -5.13 11.21
C SER A 77 -5.35 -4.85 10.34
N PHE A 78 -5.26 -3.88 9.43
CA PHE A 78 -6.34 -3.56 8.50
C PHE A 78 -6.72 -4.78 7.65
N LYS A 79 -5.75 -5.45 7.04
CA LYS A 79 -5.99 -6.63 6.21
C LYS A 79 -6.58 -7.79 7.00
N LYS A 80 -6.08 -8.04 8.22
CA LYS A 80 -6.60 -9.07 9.10
C LYS A 80 -8.07 -8.84 9.49
N ASN A 81 -8.52 -7.59 9.62
CA ASN A 81 -9.91 -7.26 9.96
C ASN A 81 -10.92 -7.70 8.87
N TRP A 82 -10.44 -8.01 7.67
CA TRP A 82 -11.26 -8.58 6.59
C TRP A 82 -11.50 -10.10 6.72
N GLY A 83 -10.95 -10.72 7.76
CA GLY A 83 -11.13 -12.16 8.03
C GLY A 83 -10.14 -13.06 7.27
N PHE A 84 -9.14 -12.50 6.60
CA PHE A 84 -8.10 -13.29 5.93
C PHE A 84 -7.02 -13.72 6.90
N GLU A 85 -6.55 -14.94 6.74
CA GLU A 85 -5.39 -15.44 7.46
C GLU A 85 -4.11 -15.08 6.70
N PRO A 86 -3.12 -14.46 7.38
CA PRO A 86 -1.86 -14.10 6.75
C PRO A 86 -0.96 -15.32 6.61
N GLU A 87 -0.43 -15.53 5.42
CA GLU A 87 0.60 -16.53 5.16
C GLU A 87 2.00 -15.92 5.38
N PRO A 88 2.90 -16.63 6.13
CA PRO A 88 4.27 -16.15 6.31
C PRO A 88 5.04 -16.24 5.00
N LEU A 89 5.68 -15.13 4.62
CA LEU A 89 6.61 -15.11 3.50
C LEU A 89 8.02 -15.44 4.00
N HIS A 90 8.65 -16.42 3.40
CA HIS A 90 10.01 -16.86 3.71
C HIS A 90 11.00 -16.25 2.71
N TYR A 91 12.01 -15.55 3.20
CA TYR A 91 13.06 -14.95 2.40
C TYR A 91 14.39 -15.63 2.68
N GLN A 92 15.13 -15.91 1.62
CA GLN A 92 16.52 -16.34 1.70
C GLN A 92 17.42 -15.25 1.13
N TYR A 93 18.53 -14.97 1.80
CA TYR A 93 19.48 -13.94 1.39
C TYR A 93 20.84 -14.60 1.08
N HIS A 94 21.35 -14.37 -0.11
CA HIS A 94 22.72 -14.67 -0.47
C HIS A 94 23.51 -13.36 -0.52
N LEU A 95 24.41 -13.14 0.44
CA LEU A 95 25.20 -11.92 0.55
C LEU A 95 26.47 -12.04 -0.28
N VAL A 96 26.58 -11.31 -1.40
CA VAL A 96 27.76 -11.35 -2.30
C VAL A 96 28.87 -10.44 -1.79
N LYS A 97 28.58 -9.21 -1.39
CA LYS A 97 29.54 -8.21 -0.92
C LYS A 97 29.23 -7.66 0.48
N ALA A 98 27.97 -7.63 0.86
CA ALA A 98 27.55 -7.14 2.17
C ALA A 98 27.87 -8.16 3.27
N LYS A 99 28.28 -7.68 4.45
CA LYS A 99 28.55 -8.53 5.63
C LYS A 99 27.30 -8.82 6.47
N ALA A 100 26.20 -8.10 6.22
CA ALA A 100 24.93 -8.28 6.91
C ALA A 100 23.75 -7.93 5.98
N VAL A 101 22.59 -8.53 6.23
CA VAL A 101 21.35 -8.21 5.53
C VAL A 101 20.96 -6.77 5.85
N PRO A 102 20.70 -5.91 4.85
CA PRO A 102 20.25 -4.54 5.10
C PRO A 102 18.92 -4.53 5.85
N GLU A 103 18.90 -3.98 7.05
CA GLU A 103 17.66 -3.79 7.81
C GLU A 103 16.93 -2.51 7.36
N VAL A 104 16.17 -2.59 6.29
CA VAL A 104 15.23 -1.53 5.91
C VAL A 104 13.91 -1.76 6.66
N ASN A 105 13.91 -1.43 7.95
CA ASN A 105 12.72 -1.57 8.77
C ASN A 105 12.13 -0.19 9.10
N PRO A 106 10.89 0.15 8.64
CA PRO A 106 10.22 1.41 8.99
C PRO A 106 10.02 1.60 10.50
N MET A 107 10.09 0.52 11.29
CA MET A 107 10.01 0.58 12.76
C MET A 107 11.36 0.93 13.42
N ASN A 108 12.47 0.94 12.67
CA ASN A 108 13.76 1.37 13.18
C ASN A 108 13.71 2.85 13.56
N PRO A 109 14.17 3.27 14.77
CA PRO A 109 14.11 4.65 15.23
C PRO A 109 14.70 5.68 14.26
N LYS A 110 15.78 5.32 13.55
CA LYS A 110 16.40 6.17 12.52
C LYS A 110 15.44 6.51 11.38
N TYR A 111 14.72 5.50 10.89
CA TYR A 111 13.74 5.70 9.83
C TYR A 111 12.47 6.40 10.33
N GLN A 112 12.08 6.20 11.59
CA GLN A 112 10.94 6.89 12.16
C GLN A 112 11.14 8.41 12.25
N LEU A 113 12.36 8.87 12.59
CA LEU A 113 12.68 10.29 12.59
C LEU A 113 12.54 10.88 11.18
N PHE A 114 13.11 10.21 10.18
CA PHE A 114 13.00 10.61 8.79
C PHE A 114 11.53 10.65 8.33
N ILE A 115 10.73 9.61 8.64
CA ILE A 115 9.32 9.55 8.29
C ILE A 115 8.53 10.70 8.96
N ARG A 116 8.83 11.05 10.22
CA ARG A 116 8.19 12.20 10.90
C ARG A 116 8.53 13.53 10.23
N ALA A 117 9.79 13.72 9.87
CA ALA A 117 10.22 14.92 9.15
C ALA A 117 9.54 14.99 7.77
N TRP A 118 9.54 13.88 7.02
CA TRP A 118 8.90 13.78 5.71
C TRP A 118 7.42 14.14 5.74
N LYS A 119 6.68 13.62 6.74
CA LYS A 119 5.24 13.91 6.91
C LYS A 119 4.92 15.38 7.20
N ARG A 120 5.90 16.18 7.60
CA ARG A 120 5.75 17.61 7.87
C ARG A 120 6.13 18.50 6.68
N LEU A 121 6.70 17.92 5.63
CA LEU A 121 7.06 18.68 4.44
C LEU A 121 5.79 19.16 3.71
N PRO A 122 5.80 20.42 3.22
CA PRO A 122 4.79 20.88 2.29
C PRO A 122 4.74 19.97 1.04
N LEU A 123 3.54 19.71 0.53
CA LEU A 123 3.34 18.79 -0.59
C LEU A 123 4.22 19.11 -1.83
N PRO A 124 4.39 20.39 -2.25
CA PRO A 124 5.27 20.71 -3.38
C PRO A 124 6.73 20.27 -3.15
N VAL A 125 7.23 20.44 -1.92
CA VAL A 125 8.60 20.02 -1.55
C VAL A 125 8.71 18.51 -1.54
N ALA A 126 7.72 17.80 -0.97
CA ALA A 126 7.69 16.34 -0.97
C ALA A 126 7.63 15.76 -2.39
N ASN A 127 6.84 16.36 -3.28
CA ASN A 127 6.73 15.95 -4.69
C ASN A 127 8.04 16.21 -5.47
N PHE A 128 8.74 17.29 -5.17
CA PHE A 128 10.03 17.59 -5.79
C PHE A 128 11.13 16.60 -5.34
N LEU A 129 11.23 16.34 -4.04
CA LEU A 129 12.29 15.49 -3.47
C LEU A 129 11.99 13.98 -3.62
N GLY A 130 10.71 13.60 -3.66
CA GLY A 130 10.27 12.20 -3.68
C GLY A 130 10.91 11.34 -4.76
N PRO A 131 10.92 11.75 -6.03
CA PRO A 131 11.51 10.98 -7.12
C PRO A 131 13.02 10.70 -6.96
N PHE A 132 13.75 11.63 -6.36
CA PHE A 132 15.18 11.43 -6.10
C PHE A 132 15.44 10.42 -4.99
N LEU A 133 14.62 10.45 -3.93
CA LEU A 133 14.73 9.52 -2.81
C LEU A 133 14.22 8.12 -3.18
N ALA A 134 13.16 8.04 -3.98
CA ALA A 134 12.58 6.77 -4.41
C ALA A 134 13.56 5.91 -5.22
N ARG A 135 14.49 6.52 -5.96
CA ARG A 135 15.54 5.80 -6.71
C ARG A 135 16.46 4.95 -5.83
N SER A 136 16.59 5.30 -4.56
CA SER A 136 17.45 4.61 -3.59
C SER A 136 16.68 3.66 -2.66
N LEU A 137 15.37 3.56 -2.79
CA LEU A 137 14.49 2.74 -1.94
C LEU A 137 13.96 1.48 -2.64
N GLY A 138 14.31 1.26 -3.91
CA GLY A 138 13.92 0.10 -4.72
C GLY A 138 14.75 -1.13 -4.50
#